data_12daf8ed07b68294987a4749bfedb859
#
_entry.id   12daf8ed07b68294987a4749bfedb859
#
_cell.length_a   1.000
_cell.length_b   1.000
_cell.length_c   1.000
_cell.angle_alpha   90.00
_cell.angle_beta   90.00
_cell.angle_gamma   90.00
#
_symmetry.space_group_name_H-M   'P 1'
#
loop_
_entity.id
_entity.type
_entity.pdbx_description
1 polymer ?
#
loop_
_entity_poly.entity_id
_entity_poly.type
_entity_poly.pdbx_seq_one_letter_code
_entity_poly.pdbx_strand_id
1 'polypeptide(L)'
;MSDSVHGSRSTLGWPLRLLNGAAKQLRTGSRLNEESLFSAAVKQTGLTDFGDPHFRQGLASLIESAENDAKLHFIGRQVMNTLITVFLVNRLLLAETRKRRPEIFRTPLLPPLVILGLPRSGTTFLHGMLALDPANQAIPAWQTMRPIANSKPDRRKQTYHWENKVQSLLIPKLDRMHYSRTDTPEECVILFGTTFVSAIFSTCAPVYGYQDWLNSQDRLMAYREYLALLQIIQYPNPSRRFALKSPAHTGAIDTLLSVIPDALIIQTHRHPVPVCNSTNSLIYQMHNLVTEQHDIPRMAKVNVDTLVQWAKSSMAVRDSSSVRVH
;
A
#
# COMPACT_ATOMS: atom_id res chain seq x y z
N MET A 1 -5.34 -1.11 38.41
CA MET A 1 -5.20 0.33 38.21
C MET A 1 -5.74 0.63 36.81
N SER A 2 -6.94 1.19 36.79
CA SER A 2 -7.71 1.51 35.59
C SER A 2 -7.34 2.92 35.16
N ASP A 3 -6.34 3.05 34.32
CA ASP A 3 -6.11 4.33 33.64
C ASP A 3 -6.99 4.37 32.39
N SER A 4 -8.01 5.18 32.51
CA SER A 4 -8.94 5.59 31.48
C SER A 4 -8.19 6.03 30.22
N VAL A 5 -8.38 5.29 29.11
CA VAL A 5 -8.04 5.73 27.77
C VAL A 5 -8.92 6.94 27.43
N HIS A 6 -8.56 8.10 27.96
CA HIS A 6 -9.24 9.36 27.66
C HIS A 6 -8.86 9.84 26.26
N GLY A 7 -9.87 9.92 25.41
CA GLY A 7 -9.98 10.79 24.25
C GLY A 7 -8.71 11.05 23.45
N SER A 8 -8.37 10.18 22.49
CA SER A 8 -7.33 10.53 21.51
C SER A 8 -7.81 11.76 20.76
N ARG A 9 -7.13 12.89 20.97
CA ARG A 9 -7.38 14.10 20.19
C ARG A 9 -7.16 13.75 18.72
N SER A 10 -8.16 14.01 17.88
CA SER A 10 -8.09 13.83 16.42
C SER A 10 -6.73 14.28 15.87
N THR A 11 -6.13 13.46 15.02
CA THR A 11 -4.85 13.78 14.34
C THR A 11 -5.02 14.84 13.28
N LEU A 12 -6.27 15.11 12.86
CA LEU A 12 -6.60 16.14 11.88
C LEU A 12 -6.36 17.54 12.43
N GLY A 13 -5.83 18.43 11.60
CA GLY A 13 -5.76 19.85 11.87
C GLY A 13 -7.17 20.46 12.11
N TRP A 14 -7.23 21.59 12.80
CA TRP A 14 -8.49 22.23 13.15
C TRP A 14 -9.41 22.55 11.95
N PRO A 15 -8.89 22.94 10.73
CA PRO A 15 -9.77 23.20 9.59
C PRO A 15 -10.51 21.96 9.11
N LEU A 16 -9.80 20.79 9.09
CA LEU A 16 -10.42 19.52 8.69
C LEU A 16 -11.43 19.02 9.70
N ARG A 17 -11.23 19.27 10.99
CA ARG A 17 -12.21 18.97 12.04
C ARG A 17 -13.50 19.79 11.88
N LEU A 18 -13.37 21.05 11.54
CA LEU A 18 -14.54 21.91 11.24
C LEU A 18 -15.31 21.40 10.02
N LEU A 19 -14.61 21.04 8.94
CA LEU A 19 -15.23 20.47 7.74
C LEU A 19 -15.95 19.14 8.04
N ASN A 20 -15.36 18.25 8.82
CA ASN A 20 -16.03 17.02 9.24
C ASN A 20 -17.28 17.32 10.09
N GLY A 21 -17.20 18.30 10.99
CA GLY A 21 -18.35 18.72 11.82
C GLY A 21 -19.50 19.27 10.95
N ALA A 22 -19.20 20.17 10.03
CA ALA A 22 -20.19 20.73 9.11
C ALA A 22 -20.81 19.66 8.20
N ALA A 23 -19.98 18.77 7.63
CA ALA A 23 -20.45 17.67 6.79
C ALA A 23 -21.39 16.70 7.56
N LYS A 24 -21.09 16.44 8.83
CA LYS A 24 -21.94 15.62 9.71
C LYS A 24 -23.32 16.27 9.96
N GLN A 25 -23.34 17.57 10.22
CA GLN A 25 -24.59 18.33 10.40
C GLN A 25 -25.44 18.37 9.13
N LEU A 26 -24.80 18.57 7.98
CA LEU A 26 -25.47 18.64 6.67
C LEU A 26 -25.82 17.27 6.10
N ARG A 27 -25.46 16.16 6.80
CA ARG A 27 -25.57 14.78 6.29
C ARG A 27 -24.97 14.61 4.88
N THR A 28 -23.97 15.44 4.53
CA THR A 28 -23.27 15.38 3.27
C THR A 28 -22.15 14.34 3.35
N GLY A 29 -22.09 13.46 2.39
CA GLY A 29 -21.08 12.41 2.26
C GLY A 29 -21.68 11.26 1.46
N SER A 30 -21.49 11.28 0.15
CA SER A 30 -21.86 10.14 -0.69
C SER A 30 -21.09 8.89 -0.26
N ARG A 31 -21.75 7.75 -0.25
CA ARG A 31 -21.09 6.45 -0.09
C ARG A 31 -20.05 6.28 -1.19
N LEU A 32 -19.01 5.47 -0.91
CA LEU A 32 -18.13 5.00 -1.96
C LEU A 32 -18.96 4.23 -2.99
N ASN A 33 -18.88 4.66 -4.24
CA ASN A 33 -19.66 4.09 -5.32
C ASN A 33 -18.74 3.66 -6.46
N GLU A 34 -18.83 2.39 -6.85
CA GLU A 34 -17.96 1.79 -7.86
C GLU A 34 -18.04 2.56 -9.19
N GLU A 35 -19.24 2.89 -9.66
CA GLU A 35 -19.44 3.59 -10.93
C GLU A 35 -18.79 4.98 -10.94
N SER A 36 -18.94 5.72 -9.84
CA SER A 36 -18.31 7.05 -9.70
C SER A 36 -16.78 6.98 -9.67
N LEU A 37 -16.22 5.94 -9.04
CA LEU A 37 -14.78 5.69 -8.99
C LEU A 37 -14.23 5.35 -10.38
N PHE A 38 -14.90 4.47 -11.11
CA PHE A 38 -14.54 4.17 -12.51
C PHE A 38 -14.63 5.41 -13.41
N SER A 39 -15.73 6.14 -13.33
CA SER A 39 -15.92 7.39 -14.09
C SER A 39 -14.83 8.41 -13.81
N ALA A 40 -14.43 8.57 -12.55
CA ALA A 40 -13.35 9.47 -12.16
C ALA A 40 -11.99 9.05 -12.77
N ALA A 41 -11.67 7.75 -12.78
CA ALA A 41 -10.44 7.23 -13.36
C ALA A 41 -10.43 7.40 -14.89
N VAL A 42 -11.54 7.07 -15.56
CA VAL A 42 -11.73 7.26 -17.00
C VAL A 42 -11.58 8.73 -17.38
N LYS A 43 -12.20 9.64 -16.62
CA LYS A 43 -12.08 11.09 -16.87
C LYS A 43 -10.64 11.60 -16.78
N GLN A 44 -9.82 11.03 -15.88
CA GLN A 44 -8.43 11.45 -15.71
C GLN A 44 -7.51 10.95 -16.84
N THR A 45 -7.85 9.85 -17.49
CA THR A 45 -6.95 9.18 -18.46
C THR A 45 -7.48 9.17 -19.89
N GLY A 46 -8.78 9.26 -20.08
CA GLY A 46 -9.46 9.02 -21.37
C GLY A 46 -9.47 7.53 -21.77
N LEU A 47 -8.99 6.64 -20.91
CA LEU A 47 -8.94 5.19 -21.15
C LEU A 47 -10.13 4.50 -20.49
N THR A 48 -10.55 3.36 -21.06
CA THR A 48 -11.72 2.59 -20.58
C THR A 48 -11.40 1.14 -20.24
N ASP A 49 -10.25 0.62 -20.69
CA ASP A 49 -9.85 -0.75 -20.44
C ASP A 49 -9.01 -0.87 -19.14
N PHE A 50 -9.60 -1.49 -18.13
CA PHE A 50 -8.95 -1.74 -16.84
C PHE A 50 -8.12 -3.03 -16.81
N GLY A 51 -8.01 -3.76 -17.91
CA GLY A 51 -7.30 -5.04 -18.00
C GLY A 51 -8.08 -6.21 -17.38
N ASP A 52 -7.33 -7.18 -16.87
CA ASP A 52 -7.90 -8.39 -16.27
C ASP A 52 -8.90 -8.03 -15.14
N PRO A 53 -10.12 -8.60 -15.14
CA PRO A 53 -11.18 -8.22 -14.21
C PRO A 53 -11.04 -8.77 -12.79
N HIS A 54 -10.06 -9.63 -12.48
CA HIS A 54 -9.91 -10.24 -11.15
C HIS A 54 -9.81 -9.20 -10.02
N PHE A 55 -9.30 -7.99 -10.28
CA PHE A 55 -9.22 -6.91 -9.29
C PHE A 55 -10.58 -6.45 -8.76
N ARG A 56 -11.66 -6.67 -9.52
CA ARG A 56 -13.01 -6.21 -9.16
C ARG A 56 -13.51 -6.85 -7.88
N GLN A 57 -13.14 -8.09 -7.60
CA GLN A 57 -13.50 -8.75 -6.34
C GLN A 57 -12.87 -8.03 -5.13
N GLY A 58 -11.58 -7.68 -5.26
CA GLY A 58 -10.89 -6.90 -4.23
C GLY A 58 -11.46 -5.50 -4.05
N LEU A 59 -11.79 -4.81 -5.15
CA LEU A 59 -12.44 -3.50 -5.11
C LEU A 59 -13.82 -3.57 -4.45
N ALA A 60 -14.66 -4.55 -4.82
CA ALA A 60 -15.98 -4.72 -4.25
C ALA A 60 -15.91 -5.00 -2.73
N SER A 61 -15.06 -5.94 -2.32
CA SER A 61 -14.81 -6.24 -0.90
C SER A 61 -14.30 -5.02 -0.15
N LEU A 62 -13.42 -4.23 -0.75
CA LEU A 62 -12.90 -2.99 -0.15
C LEU A 62 -14.00 -1.95 0.06
N ILE A 63 -14.83 -1.70 -0.95
CA ILE A 63 -15.95 -0.75 -0.88
C ILE A 63 -16.93 -1.20 0.21
N GLU A 64 -17.32 -2.47 0.20
CA GLU A 64 -18.24 -3.04 1.18
C GLU A 64 -17.71 -2.88 2.61
N SER A 65 -16.45 -3.24 2.85
CA SER A 65 -15.83 -3.13 4.18
C SER A 65 -15.61 -1.67 4.59
N ALA A 66 -15.29 -0.77 3.65
CA ALA A 66 -15.17 0.66 3.95
C ALA A 66 -16.50 1.28 4.39
N GLU A 67 -17.62 0.82 3.84
CA GLU A 67 -18.96 1.29 4.22
C GLU A 67 -19.49 0.65 5.52
N ASN A 68 -19.19 -0.63 5.74
CA ASN A 68 -19.73 -1.38 6.87
C ASN A 68 -18.86 -1.30 8.14
N ASP A 69 -17.52 -1.44 7.99
CA ASP A 69 -16.60 -1.53 9.13
C ASP A 69 -15.96 -0.19 9.49
N ALA A 70 -15.49 0.57 8.48
CA ALA A 70 -14.52 1.64 8.71
C ALA A 70 -15.12 2.88 9.39
N LYS A 71 -16.45 3.07 9.37
CA LYS A 71 -17.12 4.24 9.96
C LYS A 71 -16.45 5.56 9.54
N LEU A 72 -16.14 5.68 8.26
CA LEU A 72 -15.40 6.80 7.69
C LEU A 72 -16.14 8.13 7.94
N HIS A 73 -15.43 9.11 8.45
CA HIS A 73 -15.92 10.49 8.43
C HIS A 73 -15.77 11.13 7.03
N PHE A 74 -16.28 12.32 6.81
CA PHE A 74 -16.28 12.95 5.47
C PHE A 74 -14.89 12.99 4.82
N ILE A 75 -13.87 13.50 5.53
CA ILE A 75 -12.49 13.55 5.03
C ILE A 75 -11.95 12.13 4.78
N GLY A 76 -12.24 11.17 5.66
CA GLY A 76 -11.84 9.77 5.48
C GLY A 76 -12.40 9.17 4.18
N ARG A 77 -13.65 9.48 3.84
CA ARG A 77 -14.24 9.07 2.55
C ARG A 77 -13.50 9.69 1.36
N GLN A 78 -13.14 10.98 1.45
CA GLN A 78 -12.38 11.64 0.38
C GLN A 78 -10.98 11.04 0.22
N VAL A 79 -10.30 10.70 1.33
CA VAL A 79 -9.00 10.01 1.31
C VAL A 79 -9.14 8.65 0.63
N MET A 80 -10.10 7.82 1.02
CA MET A 80 -10.32 6.51 0.41
C MET A 80 -10.74 6.61 -1.06
N ASN A 81 -11.62 7.55 -1.41
CA ASN A 81 -12.02 7.80 -2.79
C ASN A 81 -10.81 8.15 -3.67
N THR A 82 -9.95 9.07 -3.19
CA THR A 82 -8.74 9.47 -3.89
C THR A 82 -7.77 8.31 -4.06
N LEU A 83 -7.53 7.55 -3.00
CA LEU A 83 -6.62 6.41 -3.00
C LEU A 83 -7.07 5.33 -4.01
N ILE A 84 -8.34 4.95 -3.96
CA ILE A 84 -8.94 3.97 -4.88
C ILE A 84 -8.85 4.49 -6.33
N THR A 85 -9.19 5.75 -6.57
CA THR A 85 -9.13 6.36 -7.90
C THR A 85 -7.72 6.34 -8.48
N VAL A 86 -6.69 6.66 -7.68
CA VAL A 86 -5.29 6.59 -8.12
C VAL A 86 -4.92 5.17 -8.57
N PHE A 87 -5.33 4.15 -7.85
CA PHE A 87 -5.04 2.77 -8.23
C PHE A 87 -5.85 2.32 -9.46
N LEU A 88 -7.07 2.78 -9.64
CA LEU A 88 -7.82 2.55 -10.87
C LEU A 88 -7.18 3.23 -12.09
N VAL A 89 -6.66 4.45 -11.94
CA VAL A 89 -5.86 5.13 -12.97
C VAL A 89 -4.62 4.30 -13.32
N ASN A 90 -3.90 3.80 -12.32
CA ASN A 90 -2.74 2.94 -12.56
C ASN A 90 -3.11 1.67 -13.35
N ARG A 91 -4.29 1.07 -13.09
CA ARG A 91 -4.79 -0.09 -13.85
C ARG A 91 -5.01 0.24 -15.32
N LEU A 92 -5.71 1.35 -15.60
CA LEU A 92 -5.94 1.82 -16.97
C LEU A 92 -4.61 2.01 -17.71
N LEU A 93 -3.65 2.65 -17.05
CA LEU A 93 -2.33 2.89 -17.62
C LEU A 93 -1.52 1.60 -17.80
N LEU A 94 -1.64 0.63 -16.88
CA LEU A 94 -0.99 -0.68 -17.01
C LEU A 94 -1.56 -1.46 -18.20
N ALA A 95 -2.88 -1.52 -18.35
CA ALA A 95 -3.53 -2.17 -19.47
C ALA A 95 -3.14 -1.53 -20.81
N GLU A 96 -3.12 -0.20 -20.87
CA GLU A 96 -2.72 0.55 -22.05
C GLU A 96 -1.23 0.33 -22.38
N THR A 97 -0.35 0.30 -21.38
CA THR A 97 1.07 0.04 -21.56
C THR A 97 1.31 -1.38 -22.10
N ARG A 98 0.56 -2.38 -21.61
CA ARG A 98 0.63 -3.75 -22.13
C ARG A 98 0.29 -3.84 -23.62
N LYS A 99 -0.67 -3.06 -24.07
CA LYS A 99 -1.06 -3.00 -25.49
C LYS A 99 -0.02 -2.28 -26.36
N ARG A 100 0.44 -1.11 -25.90
CA ARG A 100 1.31 -0.24 -26.70
C ARG A 100 2.78 -0.60 -26.66
N ARG A 101 3.23 -1.21 -25.58
CA ARG A 101 4.63 -1.45 -25.28
C ARG A 101 4.89 -2.89 -24.79
N PRO A 102 4.46 -3.93 -25.53
CA PRO A 102 4.60 -5.32 -25.10
C PRO A 102 6.06 -5.76 -24.90
N GLU A 103 7.02 -5.10 -25.53
CA GLU A 103 8.45 -5.35 -25.37
C GLU A 103 8.94 -5.13 -23.95
N ILE A 104 8.33 -4.23 -23.17
CA ILE A 104 8.68 -3.97 -21.78
C ILE A 104 8.53 -5.25 -20.94
N PHE A 105 7.43 -5.99 -21.16
CA PHE A 105 7.07 -7.18 -20.38
C PHE A 105 7.84 -8.44 -20.79
N ARG A 106 8.63 -8.36 -21.85
CA ARG A 106 9.56 -9.42 -22.27
C ARG A 106 10.97 -9.21 -21.70
N THR A 107 11.25 -8.00 -21.17
CA THR A 107 12.54 -7.68 -20.57
C THR A 107 12.61 -8.30 -19.17
N PRO A 108 13.56 -9.20 -18.88
CA PRO A 108 13.70 -9.77 -17.56
C PRO A 108 14.13 -8.70 -16.54
N LEU A 109 13.72 -8.86 -15.29
CA LEU A 109 14.29 -8.08 -14.21
C LEU A 109 15.71 -8.57 -13.89
N LEU A 110 16.61 -7.65 -13.57
CA LEU A 110 17.81 -8.03 -12.84
C LEU A 110 17.40 -8.60 -11.47
N PRO A 111 18.09 -9.65 -10.95
CA PRO A 111 17.75 -10.26 -9.67
C PRO A 111 17.62 -9.22 -8.55
N PRO A 112 16.40 -8.94 -8.06
CA PRO A 112 16.20 -7.88 -7.08
C PRO A 112 16.61 -8.33 -5.67
N LEU A 113 17.10 -7.40 -4.85
CA LEU A 113 17.17 -7.57 -3.41
C LEU A 113 15.78 -7.30 -2.82
N VAL A 114 15.22 -8.25 -2.09
CA VAL A 114 13.89 -8.11 -1.46
C VAL A 114 14.01 -8.18 0.05
N ILE A 115 13.84 -7.05 0.69
CA ILE A 115 13.87 -6.93 2.14
C ILE A 115 12.46 -7.20 2.66
N LEU A 116 12.34 -8.19 3.51
CA LEU A 116 11.11 -8.56 4.18
C LEU A 116 11.35 -8.84 5.68
N GLY A 117 10.34 -9.24 6.38
CA GLY A 117 10.31 -9.42 7.82
C GLY A 117 9.08 -8.74 8.41
N LEU A 118 8.76 -9.00 9.66
CA LEU A 118 7.63 -8.34 10.31
C LEU A 118 7.81 -6.81 10.33
N PRO A 119 6.73 -6.03 10.29
CA PRO A 119 6.83 -4.57 10.40
C PRO A 119 7.64 -4.17 11.65
N ARG A 120 8.27 -3.01 11.62
CA ARG A 120 9.03 -2.48 12.77
C ARG A 120 10.26 -3.30 13.17
N SER A 121 10.77 -4.17 12.30
CA SER A 121 11.99 -4.97 12.50
C SER A 121 13.27 -4.34 11.91
N GLY A 122 13.20 -3.06 11.47
CA GLY A 122 14.35 -2.36 10.90
C GLY A 122 14.43 -2.39 9.38
N THR A 123 13.43 -2.97 8.69
CA THR A 123 13.39 -3.07 7.22
C THR A 123 13.58 -1.73 6.51
N THR A 124 12.99 -0.65 7.02
CA THR A 124 13.10 0.70 6.41
C THR A 124 14.52 1.25 6.48
N PHE A 125 15.21 1.04 7.61
CA PHE A 125 16.61 1.46 7.77
C PHE A 125 17.52 0.71 6.80
N LEU A 126 17.38 -0.62 6.75
CA LEU A 126 18.15 -1.47 5.82
C LEU A 126 17.86 -1.10 4.36
N HIS A 127 16.60 -0.85 4.00
CA HIS A 127 16.22 -0.40 2.66
C HIS A 127 16.90 0.90 2.27
N GLY A 128 16.90 1.89 3.18
CA GLY A 128 17.59 3.15 2.96
C GLY A 128 19.10 2.97 2.76
N MET A 129 19.73 2.08 3.53
CA MET A 129 21.15 1.76 3.39
C MET A 129 21.48 1.13 2.04
N LEU A 130 20.71 0.11 1.62
CA LEU A 130 20.91 -0.56 0.33
C LEU A 130 20.61 0.35 -0.86
N ALA A 131 19.76 1.33 -0.70
CA ALA A 131 19.45 2.33 -1.72
C ALA A 131 20.60 3.33 -1.97
N LEU A 132 21.59 3.43 -1.06
CA LEU A 132 22.77 4.27 -1.24
C LEU A 132 23.81 3.66 -2.21
N ASP A 133 23.77 2.35 -2.40
CA ASP A 133 24.64 1.67 -3.37
C ASP A 133 24.20 2.04 -4.80
N PRO A 134 25.10 2.63 -5.63
CA PRO A 134 24.76 3.02 -7.00
C PRO A 134 24.38 1.85 -7.92
N ALA A 135 24.75 0.61 -7.59
CA ALA A 135 24.33 -0.59 -8.30
C ALA A 135 22.84 -0.93 -8.07
N ASN A 136 22.25 -0.40 -7.01
CA ASN A 136 20.86 -0.61 -6.67
C ASN A 136 19.99 0.60 -7.08
N GLN A 137 18.71 0.32 -7.32
CA GLN A 137 17.66 1.35 -7.42
C GLN A 137 16.53 1.01 -6.46
N ALA A 138 16.16 1.96 -5.61
CA ALA A 138 14.94 1.87 -4.83
C ALA A 138 13.84 2.69 -5.53
N ILE A 139 12.59 2.30 -5.33
CA ILE A 139 11.46 2.98 -5.94
C ILE A 139 11.06 4.13 -5.00
N PRO A 140 11.13 5.41 -5.45
CA PRO A 140 10.75 6.53 -4.60
C PRO A 140 9.23 6.62 -4.41
N ALA A 141 8.79 7.25 -3.34
CA ALA A 141 7.40 7.33 -2.93
C ALA A 141 6.45 7.85 -4.05
N TRP A 142 6.85 8.88 -4.80
CA TRP A 142 6.03 9.37 -5.92
C TRP A 142 5.82 8.31 -7.01
N GLN A 143 6.79 7.43 -7.23
CA GLN A 143 6.75 6.41 -8.27
C GLN A 143 6.04 5.13 -7.81
N THR A 144 6.08 4.80 -6.51
CA THR A 144 5.25 3.69 -5.99
C THR A 144 3.78 4.02 -6.08
N MET A 145 3.39 5.27 -5.80
CA MET A 145 2.00 5.72 -5.88
C MET A 145 1.51 5.84 -7.33
N ARG A 146 2.37 6.30 -8.25
CA ARG A 146 2.07 6.48 -9.68
C ARG A 146 3.19 5.92 -10.54
N PRO A 147 3.24 4.59 -10.76
CA PRO A 147 4.35 3.94 -11.47
C PRO A 147 4.41 4.31 -12.95
N ILE A 148 3.32 4.71 -13.57
CA ILE A 148 3.19 4.95 -15.00
C ILE A 148 2.80 6.41 -15.27
N ALA A 149 3.50 7.07 -16.17
CA ALA A 149 3.17 8.44 -16.57
C ALA A 149 1.92 8.46 -17.46
N ASN A 150 1.01 9.39 -17.19
CA ASN A 150 -0.21 9.60 -17.98
C ASN A 150 -0.20 10.90 -18.80
N SER A 151 0.88 11.66 -18.74
CA SER A 151 1.01 12.93 -19.46
C SER A 151 2.44 13.20 -19.92
N LYS A 152 2.55 14.06 -20.95
CA LYS A 152 3.81 14.66 -21.37
C LYS A 152 3.67 16.20 -21.25
N PRO A 153 4.53 16.88 -20.50
CA PRO A 153 5.65 16.33 -19.71
C PRO A 153 5.18 15.52 -18.50
N ASP A 154 6.04 14.62 -17.99
CA ASP A 154 5.76 13.85 -16.79
C ASP A 154 5.73 14.76 -15.56
N ARG A 155 4.58 14.80 -14.89
CA ARG A 155 4.33 15.65 -13.71
C ARG A 155 4.12 14.86 -12.43
N ARG A 156 4.29 13.51 -12.46
CA ARG A 156 4.00 12.65 -11.31
C ARG A 156 4.74 13.06 -10.04
N LYS A 157 6.04 13.38 -10.17
CA LYS A 157 6.88 13.82 -9.04
C LYS A 157 6.39 15.14 -8.45
N GLN A 158 6.08 16.13 -9.30
CA GLN A 158 5.58 17.43 -8.87
C GLN A 158 4.20 17.29 -8.21
N THR A 159 3.31 16.51 -8.81
CA THR A 159 1.98 16.23 -8.24
C THR A 159 2.09 15.62 -6.85
N TYR A 160 2.90 14.56 -6.69
CA TYR A 160 3.12 13.93 -5.40
C TYR A 160 3.74 14.89 -4.38
N HIS A 161 4.71 15.70 -4.79
CA HIS A 161 5.33 16.71 -3.92
C HIS A 161 4.29 17.69 -3.36
N TRP A 162 3.40 18.20 -4.22
CA TRP A 162 2.34 19.10 -3.79
C TRP A 162 1.32 18.43 -2.89
N GLU A 163 0.88 17.22 -3.23
CA GLU A 163 -0.04 16.43 -2.39
C GLU A 163 0.56 16.19 -1.01
N ASN A 164 1.82 15.80 -0.95
CA ASN A 164 2.53 15.55 0.31
C ASN A 164 2.68 16.84 1.14
N LYS A 165 3.00 17.96 0.50
CA LYS A 165 3.07 19.26 1.16
C LYS A 165 1.73 19.71 1.74
N VAL A 166 0.66 19.55 0.98
CA VAL A 166 -0.70 19.85 1.45
C VAL A 166 -1.09 18.91 2.60
N GLN A 167 -0.78 17.62 2.48
CA GLN A 167 -1.03 16.63 3.53
C GLN A 167 -0.29 16.96 4.83
N SER A 168 1.00 17.30 4.76
CA SER A 168 1.79 17.70 5.94
C SER A 168 1.24 18.97 6.61
N LEU A 169 0.72 19.91 5.82
CA LEU A 169 0.07 21.11 6.36
C LEU A 169 -1.24 20.80 7.08
N LEU A 170 -2.05 19.91 6.50
CA LEU A 170 -3.36 19.54 7.04
C LEU A 170 -3.27 18.52 8.18
N ILE A 171 -2.23 17.69 8.21
CA ILE A 171 -2.02 16.60 9.16
C ILE A 171 -0.58 16.64 9.69
N PRO A 172 -0.22 17.64 10.52
CA PRO A 172 1.17 17.87 10.94
C PRO A 172 1.82 16.70 11.72
N LYS A 173 0.99 15.80 12.26
CA LYS A 173 1.49 14.62 12.99
C LYS A 173 1.89 13.46 12.08
N LEU A 174 1.48 13.47 10.82
CA LEU A 174 1.73 12.36 9.89
C LEU A 174 3.23 12.18 9.63
N ASP A 175 3.97 13.26 9.47
CA ASP A 175 5.43 13.24 9.24
C ASP A 175 6.22 12.55 10.38
N ARG A 176 5.67 12.58 11.61
CA ARG A 176 6.27 11.90 12.77
C ARG A 176 5.97 10.40 12.80
N MET A 177 4.92 9.97 12.14
CA MET A 177 4.43 8.58 12.16
C MET A 177 4.99 7.77 11.00
N HIS A 178 4.99 8.36 9.82
CA HIS A 178 5.49 7.78 8.60
C HIS A 178 6.29 8.83 7.82
N TYR A 179 7.63 8.72 7.94
CA TYR A 179 8.52 9.62 7.23
C TYR A 179 8.57 9.20 5.75
N SER A 180 7.73 9.82 4.95
CA SER A 180 7.74 9.65 3.50
C SER A 180 7.95 11.01 2.85
N ARG A 181 9.04 11.16 2.13
CA ARG A 181 9.31 12.31 1.28
C ARG A 181 9.26 11.89 -0.17
N THR A 182 9.10 12.86 -1.06
CA THR A 182 8.96 12.62 -2.50
C THR A 182 9.99 11.62 -3.05
N ASP A 183 11.25 11.76 -2.67
CA ASP A 183 12.36 10.95 -3.21
C ASP A 183 12.87 9.85 -2.26
N THR A 184 12.24 9.65 -1.11
CA THR A 184 12.61 8.52 -0.23
C THR A 184 12.18 7.18 -0.80
N PRO A 185 12.99 6.11 -0.62
CA PRO A 185 12.57 4.75 -0.92
C PRO A 185 11.27 4.37 -0.20
N GLU A 186 10.33 3.76 -0.92
CA GLU A 186 9.01 3.44 -0.37
C GLU A 186 8.67 1.96 -0.51
N GLU A 187 7.63 1.52 0.20
CA GLU A 187 7.24 0.11 0.28
C GLU A 187 6.49 -0.37 -0.96
N CYS A 188 6.80 -1.61 -1.38
CA CYS A 188 6.14 -2.26 -2.50
C CYS A 188 4.63 -2.48 -2.30
N VAL A 189 4.16 -2.51 -1.05
CA VAL A 189 2.73 -2.67 -0.71
C VAL A 189 1.86 -1.64 -1.41
N ILE A 190 2.39 -0.45 -1.70
CA ILE A 190 1.69 0.60 -2.43
C ILE A 190 1.48 0.20 -3.89
N LEU A 191 2.48 -0.39 -4.56
CA LEU A 191 2.31 -0.89 -5.94
C LEU A 191 1.21 -1.95 -6.03
N PHE A 192 1.12 -2.83 -5.03
CA PHE A 192 0.03 -3.82 -4.93
C PHE A 192 -1.36 -3.18 -4.82
N GLY A 193 -1.47 -1.93 -4.40
CA GLY A 193 -2.75 -1.20 -4.42
C GLY A 193 -3.41 -1.23 -5.80
N THR A 194 -2.63 -1.21 -6.89
CA THR A 194 -3.12 -1.32 -8.27
C THR A 194 -3.86 -2.63 -8.53
N THR A 195 -3.54 -3.70 -7.82
CA THR A 195 -4.18 -5.02 -7.98
C THR A 195 -5.45 -5.18 -7.16
N PHE A 196 -5.71 -4.28 -6.21
CA PHE A 196 -6.75 -4.40 -5.18
C PHE A 196 -6.60 -5.64 -4.28
N VAL A 197 -5.43 -6.28 -4.29
CA VAL A 197 -5.01 -7.36 -3.38
C VAL A 197 -3.81 -6.85 -2.58
N SER A 198 -4.04 -5.95 -1.64
CA SER A 198 -2.97 -5.23 -0.94
C SER A 198 -3.32 -4.86 0.49
N ALA A 199 -2.37 -5.06 1.40
CA ALA A 199 -2.48 -4.62 2.78
C ALA A 199 -2.46 -3.09 2.96
N ILE A 200 -2.21 -2.30 1.89
CA ILE A 200 -2.23 -0.83 1.98
C ILE A 200 -3.60 -0.33 2.44
N PHE A 201 -4.69 -0.95 2.00
CA PHE A 201 -6.04 -0.51 2.34
C PHE A 201 -6.36 -0.71 3.81
N SER A 202 -6.01 -1.88 4.38
CA SER A 202 -6.19 -2.15 5.82
C SER A 202 -5.19 -1.39 6.70
N THR A 203 -4.05 -0.96 6.14
CA THR A 203 -3.16 -0.02 6.81
C THR A 203 -3.77 1.38 6.89
N CYS A 204 -4.44 1.85 5.84
CA CYS A 204 -5.01 3.19 5.76
C CYS A 204 -6.38 3.33 6.46
N ALA A 205 -7.18 2.26 6.53
CA ALA A 205 -8.53 2.30 7.07
C ALA A 205 -8.90 0.99 7.79
N PRO A 206 -9.80 1.00 8.79
CA PRO A 206 -10.24 -0.21 9.50
C PRO A 206 -11.23 -1.05 8.67
N VAL A 207 -10.76 -1.55 7.52
CA VAL A 207 -11.52 -2.38 6.57
C VAL A 207 -11.35 -3.86 6.91
N TYR A 208 -11.96 -4.30 7.98
CA TYR A 208 -11.74 -5.64 8.55
C TYR A 208 -12.26 -6.76 7.64
N GLY A 209 -13.45 -6.61 7.05
CA GLY A 209 -13.99 -7.58 6.10
C GLY A 209 -13.11 -7.74 4.86
N TYR A 210 -12.55 -6.63 4.37
CA TYR A 210 -11.56 -6.69 3.31
C TYR A 210 -10.27 -7.41 3.73
N GLN A 211 -9.80 -7.20 4.98
CA GLN A 211 -8.60 -7.90 5.48
C GLN A 211 -8.83 -9.41 5.58
N ASP A 212 -10.02 -9.84 6.03
CA ASP A 212 -10.39 -11.25 6.08
C ASP A 212 -10.45 -11.85 4.67
N TRP A 213 -11.04 -11.14 3.71
CA TRP A 213 -11.03 -11.51 2.30
C TRP A 213 -9.60 -11.61 1.76
N LEU A 214 -8.75 -10.59 1.99
CA LEU A 214 -7.35 -10.55 1.54
C LEU A 214 -6.53 -11.75 2.05
N ASN A 215 -6.76 -12.15 3.30
CA ASN A 215 -6.05 -13.28 3.92
C ASN A 215 -6.41 -14.63 3.30
N SER A 216 -7.59 -14.75 2.67
CA SER A 216 -8.06 -15.97 1.99
C SER A 216 -7.68 -16.06 0.51
N GLN A 217 -7.10 -14.97 -0.07
CA GLN A 217 -6.85 -14.92 -1.51
C GLN A 217 -5.54 -15.61 -1.93
N ASP A 218 -5.60 -16.27 -3.08
CA ASP A 218 -4.39 -16.55 -3.86
C ASP A 218 -3.81 -15.23 -4.40
N ARG A 219 -2.54 -15.00 -4.15
CA ARG A 219 -1.84 -13.77 -4.50
C ARG A 219 -1.08 -13.84 -5.83
N LEU A 220 -1.12 -14.98 -6.53
CA LEU A 220 -0.32 -15.19 -7.73
C LEU A 220 -0.55 -14.12 -8.80
N MET A 221 -1.82 -13.80 -9.09
CA MET A 221 -2.15 -12.78 -10.09
C MET A 221 -1.69 -11.38 -9.66
N ALA A 222 -1.80 -11.05 -8.37
CA ALA A 222 -1.32 -9.79 -7.83
C ALA A 222 0.22 -9.66 -7.98
N TYR A 223 0.97 -10.74 -7.73
CA TYR A 223 2.42 -10.75 -7.94
C TYR A 223 2.82 -10.67 -9.41
N ARG A 224 2.06 -11.28 -10.32
CA ARG A 224 2.27 -11.12 -11.78
C ARG A 224 2.05 -9.68 -12.24
N GLU A 225 1.05 -8.99 -11.72
CA GLU A 225 0.84 -7.56 -12.00
C GLU A 225 1.93 -6.69 -11.35
N TYR A 226 2.35 -7.04 -10.14
CA TYR A 226 3.48 -6.40 -9.47
C TYR A 226 4.77 -6.52 -10.29
N LEU A 227 5.09 -7.72 -10.83
CA LEU A 227 6.22 -7.91 -11.75
C LEU A 227 6.11 -6.98 -12.96
N ALA A 228 4.93 -6.88 -13.57
CA ALA A 228 4.71 -6.00 -14.71
C ALA A 228 4.97 -4.51 -14.37
N LEU A 229 4.57 -4.05 -13.18
CA LEU A 229 4.87 -2.69 -12.71
C LEU A 229 6.38 -2.48 -12.49
N LEU A 230 7.08 -3.48 -11.94
CA LEU A 230 8.53 -3.42 -11.78
C LEU A 230 9.25 -3.35 -13.14
N GLN A 231 8.80 -4.14 -14.13
CA GLN A 231 9.35 -4.10 -15.49
C GLN A 231 9.19 -2.70 -16.12
N ILE A 232 8.03 -2.07 -15.96
CA ILE A 232 7.80 -0.69 -16.43
C ILE A 232 8.76 0.30 -15.75
N ILE A 233 8.95 0.17 -14.44
CA ILE A 233 9.82 1.07 -13.66
C ILE A 233 11.30 0.85 -14.01
N GLN A 234 11.72 -0.40 -14.25
CA GLN A 234 13.10 -0.74 -14.60
C GLN A 234 13.47 -0.35 -16.04
N TYR A 235 12.51 -0.38 -16.95
CA TYR A 235 12.75 -0.25 -18.39
C TYR A 235 13.64 0.95 -18.80
N PRO A 236 13.50 2.16 -18.18
CA PRO A 236 14.42 3.27 -18.47
C PRO A 236 15.85 3.10 -17.94
N ASN A 237 16.06 2.24 -16.94
CA ASN A 237 17.35 2.01 -16.28
C ASN A 237 17.62 0.51 -16.09
N PRO A 238 17.82 -0.27 -17.16
CA PRO A 238 17.87 -1.73 -17.09
C PRO A 238 19.17 -2.27 -16.46
N SER A 239 20.18 -1.44 -16.24
CA SER A 239 21.47 -1.83 -15.66
C SER A 239 21.52 -1.84 -14.13
N ARG A 240 20.47 -1.39 -13.45
CA ARG A 240 20.42 -1.31 -11.99
C ARG A 240 19.37 -2.29 -11.45
N ARG A 241 19.78 -3.14 -10.49
CA ARG A 241 18.83 -4.04 -9.81
C ARG A 241 18.01 -3.29 -8.78
N PHE A 242 16.81 -3.77 -8.52
CA PHE A 242 15.99 -3.21 -7.44
C PHE A 242 16.49 -3.61 -6.05
N ALA A 243 16.44 -2.65 -5.12
CA ALA A 243 16.30 -2.89 -3.70
C ALA A 243 14.81 -2.65 -3.35
N LEU A 244 14.09 -3.72 -3.07
CA LEU A 244 12.65 -3.72 -2.79
C LEU A 244 12.41 -3.98 -1.31
N LYS A 245 11.33 -3.45 -0.74
CA LYS A 245 10.98 -3.68 0.65
C LYS A 245 9.47 -3.72 0.85
N SER A 246 8.98 -4.76 1.47
CA SER A 246 7.65 -4.77 2.08
C SER A 246 7.54 -5.86 3.14
N PRO A 247 7.06 -5.55 4.36
CA PRO A 247 6.72 -6.57 5.34
C PRO A 247 5.67 -7.57 4.85
N ALA A 248 4.75 -7.14 3.96
CA ALA A 248 3.70 -8.00 3.42
C ALA A 248 4.23 -9.17 2.57
N HIS A 249 5.45 -9.07 2.02
CA HIS A 249 6.10 -10.19 1.32
C HIS A 249 6.38 -11.37 2.26
N THR A 250 6.52 -11.13 3.57
CA THR A 250 6.75 -12.19 4.56
C THR A 250 5.65 -13.26 4.57
N GLY A 251 4.41 -12.86 4.25
CA GLY A 251 3.28 -13.78 4.16
C GLY A 251 3.08 -14.45 2.80
N ALA A 252 4.01 -14.26 1.82
CA ALA A 252 3.86 -14.76 0.46
C ALA A 252 5.21 -14.93 -0.25
N ILE A 253 6.21 -15.45 0.47
CA ILE A 253 7.58 -15.66 -0.07
C ILE A 253 7.57 -16.67 -1.21
N ASP A 254 6.81 -17.74 -1.08
CA ASP A 254 6.61 -18.78 -2.10
C ASP A 254 6.04 -18.18 -3.40
N THR A 255 5.00 -17.39 -3.28
CA THR A 255 4.37 -16.69 -4.41
C THR A 255 5.34 -15.68 -5.04
N LEU A 256 6.07 -14.92 -4.23
CA LEU A 256 7.10 -14.00 -4.72
C LEU A 256 8.14 -14.76 -5.57
N LEU A 257 8.69 -15.85 -5.04
CA LEU A 257 9.71 -16.66 -5.70
C LEU A 257 9.18 -17.43 -6.92
N SER A 258 7.88 -17.80 -6.93
CA SER A 258 7.28 -18.41 -8.13
C SER A 258 7.18 -17.43 -9.31
N VAL A 259 7.09 -16.11 -9.04
CA VAL A 259 6.99 -15.06 -10.05
C VAL A 259 8.33 -14.40 -10.35
N ILE A 260 9.20 -14.28 -9.35
CA ILE A 260 10.55 -13.68 -9.46
C ILE A 260 11.55 -14.68 -8.85
N PRO A 261 11.89 -15.77 -9.56
CA PRO A 261 12.66 -16.88 -9.00
C PRO A 261 14.08 -16.49 -8.60
N ASP A 262 14.66 -15.49 -9.24
CA ASP A 262 16.01 -15.01 -8.98
C ASP A 262 16.07 -13.92 -7.89
N ALA A 263 14.97 -13.66 -7.17
CA ALA A 263 14.95 -12.68 -6.09
C ALA A 263 15.85 -13.12 -4.92
N LEU A 264 16.69 -12.19 -4.46
CA LEU A 264 17.56 -12.38 -3.30
C LEU A 264 16.85 -11.88 -2.04
N ILE A 265 16.45 -12.81 -1.18
CA ILE A 265 15.66 -12.50 0.01
C ILE A 265 16.56 -12.11 1.18
N ILE A 266 16.26 -10.97 1.80
CA ILE A 266 16.88 -10.52 3.05
C ILE A 266 15.76 -10.39 4.09
N GLN A 267 15.79 -11.24 5.13
CA GLN A 267 14.76 -11.25 6.16
C GLN A 267 15.29 -10.65 7.46
N THR A 268 14.63 -9.58 7.94
CA THR A 268 14.94 -8.99 9.25
C THR A 268 14.12 -9.64 10.34
N HIS A 269 14.71 -9.80 11.51
CA HIS A 269 14.09 -10.39 12.69
C HIS A 269 14.08 -9.43 13.88
N ARG A 270 13.02 -9.48 14.66
CA ARG A 270 12.89 -8.75 15.93
C ARG A 270 11.94 -9.52 16.84
N HIS A 271 12.12 -9.39 18.16
CA HIS A 271 11.21 -9.98 19.12
C HIS A 271 9.76 -9.57 18.86
N PRO A 272 8.78 -10.53 18.82
CA PRO A 272 7.42 -10.28 18.34
C PRO A 272 6.62 -9.31 19.21
N VAL A 273 6.80 -9.29 20.53
CA VAL A 273 6.02 -8.42 21.43
C VAL A 273 6.19 -6.93 21.12
N PRO A 274 7.42 -6.36 21.04
CA PRO A 274 7.59 -4.98 20.59
C PRO A 274 7.12 -4.72 19.16
N VAL A 275 7.20 -5.72 18.28
CA VAL A 275 6.69 -5.62 16.90
C VAL A 275 5.18 -5.42 16.92
N CYS A 276 4.42 -6.28 17.61
CA CYS A 276 2.96 -6.18 17.71
C CYS A 276 2.53 -4.84 18.31
N ASN A 277 3.13 -4.43 19.41
CA ASN A 277 2.78 -3.17 20.08
C ASN A 277 3.02 -1.95 19.18
N SER A 278 4.19 -1.90 18.53
CA SER A 278 4.55 -0.79 17.64
C SER A 278 3.72 -0.77 16.36
N THR A 279 3.37 -1.94 15.80
CA THR A 279 2.50 -2.07 14.63
C THR A 279 1.09 -1.61 14.96
N ASN A 280 0.51 -2.06 16.08
CA ASN A 280 -0.81 -1.63 16.52
C ASN A 280 -0.88 -0.12 16.74
N SER A 281 0.16 0.47 17.35
CA SER A 281 0.25 1.92 17.52
C SER A 281 0.28 2.67 16.19
N LEU A 282 1.04 2.18 15.21
CA LEU A 282 1.11 2.77 13.87
C LEU A 282 -0.25 2.68 13.16
N ILE A 283 -0.86 1.49 13.11
CA ILE A 283 -2.17 1.26 12.47
C ILE A 283 -3.26 2.13 13.11
N TYR A 284 -3.29 2.19 14.44
CA TYR A 284 -4.22 3.07 15.16
C TYR A 284 -4.07 4.53 14.71
N GLN A 285 -2.85 5.03 14.60
CA GLN A 285 -2.60 6.40 14.16
C GLN A 285 -3.03 6.63 12.69
N MET A 286 -2.79 5.66 11.81
CA MET A 286 -3.24 5.75 10.42
C MET A 286 -4.76 5.76 10.33
N HIS A 287 -5.44 4.90 11.07
CA HIS A 287 -6.92 4.86 11.11
C HIS A 287 -7.53 6.16 11.66
N ASN A 288 -6.86 6.84 12.61
CA ASN A 288 -7.29 8.15 13.11
C ASN A 288 -7.36 9.26 12.03
N LEU A 289 -6.76 9.05 10.86
CA LEU A 289 -6.86 9.99 9.74
C LEU A 289 -8.20 9.90 9.02
N VAL A 290 -8.89 8.78 9.13
CA VAL A 290 -10.08 8.48 8.32
C VAL A 290 -11.35 8.21 9.13
N THR A 291 -11.21 7.90 10.43
CA THR A 291 -12.34 7.66 11.33
C THR A 291 -12.06 8.17 12.75
N GLU A 292 -13.12 8.48 13.47
CA GLU A 292 -13.10 8.80 14.92
C GLU A 292 -13.62 7.63 15.77
N GLN A 293 -14.10 6.56 15.13
CA GLN A 293 -14.68 5.40 15.79
C GLN A 293 -13.76 4.20 15.66
N HIS A 294 -13.19 3.77 16.77
CA HIS A 294 -12.19 2.69 16.81
C HIS A 294 -12.68 1.51 17.63
N ASP A 295 -12.65 0.33 17.02
CA ASP A 295 -12.72 -0.95 17.74
C ASP A 295 -11.28 -1.42 17.98
N ILE A 296 -10.66 -0.90 19.04
CA ILE A 296 -9.25 -1.18 19.38
C ILE A 296 -9.01 -2.67 19.63
N PRO A 297 -9.87 -3.42 20.37
CA PRO A 297 -9.70 -4.85 20.54
C PRO A 297 -9.72 -5.63 19.22
N ARG A 298 -10.67 -5.34 18.32
CA ARG A 298 -10.76 -5.97 16.99
C ARG A 298 -9.56 -5.63 16.14
N MET A 299 -9.15 -4.36 16.09
CA MET A 299 -7.96 -3.91 15.37
C MET A 299 -6.71 -4.66 15.83
N ALA A 300 -6.47 -4.70 17.15
CA ALA A 300 -5.31 -5.36 17.72
C ALA A 300 -5.31 -6.87 17.41
N LYS A 301 -6.46 -7.54 17.52
CA LYS A 301 -6.61 -8.94 17.20
C LYS A 301 -6.29 -9.22 15.72
N VAL A 302 -6.92 -8.49 14.80
CA VAL A 302 -6.72 -8.67 13.35
C VAL A 302 -5.27 -8.45 12.96
N ASN A 303 -4.61 -7.42 13.51
CA ASN A 303 -3.21 -7.16 13.24
C ASN A 303 -2.29 -8.28 13.75
N VAL A 304 -2.51 -8.75 14.99
CA VAL A 304 -1.71 -9.83 15.57
C VAL A 304 -1.90 -11.13 14.79
N ASP A 305 -3.14 -11.49 14.45
CA ASP A 305 -3.45 -12.69 13.66
C ASP A 305 -2.75 -12.63 12.30
N THR A 306 -2.77 -11.48 11.62
CA THR A 306 -2.06 -11.26 10.35
C THR A 306 -0.55 -11.44 10.51
N LEU A 307 0.07 -10.85 11.54
CA LEU A 307 1.50 -10.99 11.78
C LEU A 307 1.90 -12.43 12.10
N VAL A 308 1.08 -13.15 12.87
CA VAL A 308 1.28 -14.57 13.18
C VAL A 308 1.18 -15.42 11.91
N GLN A 309 0.19 -15.16 11.06
CA GLN A 309 0.04 -15.85 9.79
C GLN A 309 1.26 -15.62 8.89
N TRP A 310 1.74 -14.39 8.74
CA TRP A 310 2.94 -14.09 7.96
C TRP A 310 4.18 -14.78 8.49
N ALA A 311 4.37 -14.79 9.82
CA ALA A 311 5.50 -15.48 10.44
C ALA A 311 5.44 -16.99 10.17
N LYS A 312 4.27 -17.63 10.33
CA LYS A 312 4.07 -19.06 10.05
C LYS A 312 4.33 -19.40 8.59
N SER A 313 3.80 -18.59 7.64
CA SER A 313 4.05 -18.78 6.20
C SER A 313 5.54 -18.70 5.87
N SER A 314 6.23 -17.69 6.41
CA SER A 314 7.67 -17.51 6.21
C SER A 314 8.49 -18.70 6.76
N MET A 315 8.14 -19.21 7.95
CA MET A 315 8.79 -20.37 8.55
C MET A 315 8.57 -21.63 7.69
N ALA A 316 7.34 -21.86 7.25
CA ALA A 316 6.99 -23.02 6.42
C ALA A 316 7.80 -23.03 5.09
N VAL A 317 7.94 -21.88 4.44
CA VAL A 317 8.76 -21.77 3.21
C VAL A 317 10.23 -22.07 3.50
N ARG A 318 10.78 -21.52 4.58
CA ARG A 318 12.17 -21.78 4.97
C ARG A 318 12.43 -23.24 5.30
N ASP A 319 11.49 -23.90 6.00
CA ASP A 319 11.65 -25.29 6.45
C ASP A 319 11.44 -26.30 5.30
N SER A 320 10.64 -25.93 4.27
CA SER A 320 10.30 -26.82 3.14
C SER A 320 11.26 -26.70 1.96
N SER A 321 12.12 -25.68 1.92
CA SER A 321 12.82 -25.32 0.69
C SER A 321 14.33 -25.31 0.81
N SER A 322 14.97 -25.63 -0.32
CA SER A 322 16.34 -25.25 -0.65
C SER A 322 16.54 -23.72 -0.81
N VAL A 323 15.54 -22.91 -0.45
CA VAL A 323 15.60 -21.45 -0.52
C VAL A 323 16.56 -20.93 0.54
N ARG A 324 17.69 -20.37 0.10
CA ARG A 324 18.60 -19.66 0.99
C ARG A 324 18.01 -18.29 1.32
N VAL A 325 17.42 -18.18 2.49
CA VAL A 325 17.05 -16.90 3.10
C VAL A 325 18.24 -16.44 3.94
N HIS A 326 18.83 -15.33 3.59
CA HIS A 326 19.96 -14.73 4.32
C HIS A 326 19.49 -13.62 5.26
#